data_dc93dfdc7deeef455614f541bf364133
#
_entry.id   dc93dfdc7deeef455614f541bf364133
#
_cell.length_a   1.000
_cell.length_b   1.000
_cell.length_c   1.000
_cell.angle_alpha   90.00
_cell.angle_beta   90.00
_cell.angle_gamma   90.00
#
_symmetry.space_group_name_H-M   'P 1'
#
loop_
_entity.id
_entity.type
_entity.pdbx_description
1 polymer ?
#
loop_
_entity_poly.entity_id
_entity_poly.type
_entity_poly.pdbx_seq_one_letter_code
_entity_poly.pdbx_strand_id
1 'polypeptide(L)'
;MQDFEEALDRIVAGLEKKNRVMNPTERKFVAYHEAGHALVAEMRKNADRVTKVSIIPRGIAALGYTQQSPTEDRYLMRRSELLDRLDVLLAGRVAEQLVFEDVSTGAENDLQRATDLARHMVTHYGMSEALGLVTYDARPAPLFLNGPTLPEPRTFSERTAEAIDGEVRRLLDEARDRVTQTLRTNRGTLEALAALLLEKEVVDRTMLDGLMAATAAPAQLRVAAVALPPGDGGS
;
A
#
# COMPACT_ATOMS: atom_id res chain seq x y z
N MET A 1 5.07 27.55 0.54
CA MET A 1 4.65 26.22 0.05
C MET A 1 5.43 25.12 0.77
N GLN A 2 6.76 25.23 0.84
CA GLN A 2 7.61 24.22 1.53
C GLN A 2 7.21 23.96 2.99
N ASP A 3 6.96 25.03 3.78
CA ASP A 3 6.55 24.93 5.19
C ASP A 3 5.18 24.21 5.36
N PHE A 4 4.29 24.35 4.37
CA PHE A 4 2.98 23.68 4.39
C PHE A 4 3.12 22.19 4.07
N GLU A 5 4.00 21.81 3.14
CA GLU A 5 4.31 20.42 2.81
C GLU A 5 4.99 19.72 3.99
N GLU A 6 5.94 20.41 4.67
CA GLU A 6 6.54 19.89 5.91
C GLU A 6 5.51 19.70 7.03
N ALA A 7 4.55 20.62 7.17
CA ALA A 7 3.49 20.48 8.16
C ALA A 7 2.57 19.30 7.86
N LEU A 8 2.21 19.08 6.59
CA LEU A 8 1.44 17.90 6.16
C LEU A 8 2.22 16.61 6.41
N ASP A 9 3.49 16.57 6.06
CA ASP A 9 4.35 15.41 6.31
C ASP A 9 4.44 15.07 7.81
N ARG A 10 4.50 16.09 8.69
CA ARG A 10 4.49 15.90 10.15
C ARG A 10 3.17 15.34 10.67
N ILE A 11 2.05 15.74 10.08
CA ILE A 11 0.72 15.25 10.46
C ILE A 11 0.50 13.82 9.98
N VAL A 12 0.89 13.50 8.75
CA VAL A 12 0.63 12.21 8.09
C VAL A 12 1.61 11.14 8.55
N ALA A 13 2.90 11.45 8.56
CA ALA A 13 3.97 10.48 8.80
C ALA A 13 4.72 10.66 10.14
N GLY A 14 4.41 11.72 10.89
CA GLY A 14 5.06 12.05 12.17
C GLY A 14 6.39 12.79 12.00
N LEU A 15 7.07 13.05 13.14
CA LEU A 15 8.34 13.75 13.15
C LEU A 15 9.47 12.93 12.52
N GLU A 16 10.25 13.57 11.66
CA GLU A 16 11.45 12.97 11.08
C GLU A 16 12.49 12.64 12.18
N LYS A 17 12.98 11.40 12.18
CA LYS A 17 14.05 10.96 13.09
C LYS A 17 15.41 11.11 12.43
N LYS A 18 16.02 12.28 12.54
CA LYS A 18 17.35 12.58 11.98
C LYS A 18 18.49 11.70 12.49
N ASN A 19 18.28 10.97 13.59
CA ASN A 19 19.33 10.18 14.24
C ASN A 19 19.20 8.66 14.01
N ARG A 20 18.23 8.18 13.23
CA ARG A 20 18.11 6.74 12.94
C ARG A 20 18.76 6.43 11.60
N VAL A 21 19.97 5.91 11.66
CA VAL A 21 20.65 5.38 10.47
C VAL A 21 20.14 3.95 10.25
N MET A 22 19.35 3.76 9.18
CA MET A 22 19.01 2.41 8.72
C MET A 22 20.24 1.72 8.15
N ASN A 23 20.41 0.43 8.43
CA ASN A 23 21.43 -0.34 7.75
C ASN A 23 21.07 -0.51 6.25
N PRO A 24 22.06 -0.75 5.36
CA PRO A 24 21.82 -0.84 3.92
C PRO A 24 20.80 -1.92 3.53
N THR A 25 20.72 -3.01 4.28
CA THR A 25 19.76 -4.10 4.03
C THR A 25 18.34 -3.65 4.37
N GLU A 26 18.12 -3.08 5.55
CA GLU A 26 16.82 -2.52 5.94
C GLU A 26 16.35 -1.45 4.95
N ARG A 27 17.25 -0.54 4.56
CA ARG A 27 16.96 0.51 3.59
C ARG A 27 16.49 -0.06 2.25
N LYS A 28 17.08 -1.17 1.81
CA LYS A 28 16.68 -1.86 0.59
C LYS A 28 15.29 -2.50 0.73
N PHE A 29 15.02 -3.17 1.87
CA PHE A 29 13.69 -3.73 2.14
C PHE A 29 12.61 -2.64 2.12
N VAL A 30 12.83 -1.51 2.80
CA VAL A 30 11.89 -0.39 2.83
C VAL A 30 11.68 0.20 1.43
N ALA A 31 12.73 0.35 0.62
CA ALA A 31 12.61 0.88 -0.73
C ALA A 31 11.72 0.01 -1.64
N TYR A 32 11.86 -1.31 -1.58
CA TYR A 32 11.01 -2.22 -2.34
C TYR A 32 9.59 -2.31 -1.79
N HIS A 33 9.42 -2.21 -0.48
CA HIS A 33 8.12 -2.15 0.19
C HIS A 33 7.32 -0.93 -0.31
N GLU A 34 7.88 0.26 -0.19
CA GLU A 34 7.24 1.51 -0.62
C GLU A 34 7.05 1.56 -2.15
N ALA A 35 8.04 1.07 -2.91
CA ALA A 35 7.89 0.94 -4.37
C ALA A 35 6.74 0.00 -4.75
N GLY A 36 6.52 -1.07 -3.98
CA GLY A 36 5.40 -1.97 -4.14
C GLY A 36 4.05 -1.27 -3.97
N HIS A 37 3.87 -0.54 -2.88
CA HIS A 37 2.66 0.25 -2.62
C HIS A 37 2.40 1.27 -3.74
N ALA A 38 3.41 2.05 -4.10
CA ALA A 38 3.29 3.09 -5.12
C ALA A 38 2.94 2.49 -6.49
N LEU A 39 3.64 1.45 -6.92
CA LEU A 39 3.41 0.82 -8.22
C LEU A 39 2.01 0.21 -8.32
N VAL A 40 1.56 -0.52 -7.29
CA VAL A 40 0.22 -1.12 -7.29
C VAL A 40 -0.85 -0.04 -7.27
N ALA A 41 -0.69 1.03 -6.48
CA ALA A 41 -1.63 2.15 -6.47
C ALA A 41 -1.78 2.78 -7.87
N GLU A 42 -0.68 3.01 -8.59
CA GLU A 42 -0.70 3.57 -9.95
C GLU A 42 -1.32 2.60 -10.98
N MET A 43 -1.29 1.28 -10.73
CA MET A 43 -1.86 0.26 -11.60
C MET A 43 -3.33 -0.05 -11.30
N ARG A 44 -3.91 0.44 -10.20
CA ARG A 44 -5.33 0.23 -9.84
C ARG A 44 -6.16 1.43 -10.24
N LYS A 45 -7.28 1.13 -10.92
CA LYS A 45 -8.17 2.16 -11.49
C LYS A 45 -8.83 3.04 -10.43
N ASN A 46 -9.15 2.46 -9.28
CA ASN A 46 -9.90 3.15 -8.23
C ASN A 46 -9.03 3.51 -7.02
N ALA A 47 -7.72 3.27 -7.08
CA ALA A 47 -6.81 3.71 -6.04
C ALA A 47 -6.56 5.22 -6.14
N ASP A 48 -6.34 5.84 -4.99
CA ASP A 48 -5.95 7.25 -4.94
C ASP A 48 -4.54 7.43 -5.52
N ARG A 49 -4.33 8.55 -6.22
CA ARG A 49 -3.04 8.82 -6.86
C ARG A 49 -1.94 9.01 -5.83
N VAL A 50 -0.78 8.43 -6.11
CA VAL A 50 0.43 8.64 -5.30
C VAL A 50 0.96 10.04 -5.55
N THR A 51 1.13 10.82 -4.50
CA THR A 51 1.70 12.17 -4.55
C THR A 51 3.17 12.18 -4.18
N LYS A 52 3.57 11.30 -3.27
CA LYS A 52 4.94 11.24 -2.75
C LYS A 52 5.24 9.86 -2.17
N VAL A 53 6.45 9.38 -2.39
CA VAL A 53 6.99 8.16 -1.79
C VAL A 53 8.28 8.50 -1.05
N SER A 54 8.46 8.04 0.18
CA SER A 54 9.64 8.34 0.98
C SER A 54 10.11 7.14 1.76
N ILE A 55 11.42 6.94 1.82
CA ILE A 55 12.07 5.93 2.67
C ILE A 55 12.81 6.57 3.86
N ILE A 56 12.53 7.85 4.14
CA ILE A 56 13.06 8.54 5.31
C ILE A 56 12.26 8.10 6.55
N PRO A 57 12.91 7.56 7.58
CA PRO A 57 12.22 7.10 8.78
C PRO A 57 11.50 8.24 9.51
N ARG A 58 10.21 8.02 9.84
CA ARG A 58 9.39 8.97 10.58
C ARG A 58 8.67 8.27 11.74
N GLY A 59 8.43 9.00 12.83
CA GLY A 59 7.66 8.50 13.97
C GLY A 59 8.26 7.27 14.66
N ILE A 60 7.44 6.50 15.37
CA ILE A 60 7.87 5.37 16.20
C ILE A 60 7.94 4.07 15.39
N ALA A 61 7.14 3.92 14.33
CA ALA A 61 6.98 2.67 13.59
C ALA A 61 7.10 2.80 12.06
N ALA A 62 7.08 4.01 11.47
CA ALA A 62 7.15 4.18 10.02
C ALA A 62 8.62 4.29 9.56
N LEU A 63 9.09 3.30 8.81
CA LEU A 63 10.43 3.29 8.18
C LEU A 63 10.41 3.98 6.81
N GLY A 64 9.23 4.09 6.20
CA GLY A 64 8.93 4.81 4.98
C GLY A 64 7.44 5.17 4.93
N TYR A 65 6.99 5.80 3.87
CA TYR A 65 5.57 6.03 3.61
C TYR A 65 5.30 6.34 2.15
N THR A 66 4.15 5.87 1.68
CA THR A 66 3.58 6.21 0.38
C THR A 66 2.34 7.07 0.61
N GLN A 67 2.44 8.35 0.22
CA GLN A 67 1.34 9.29 0.37
C GLN A 67 0.43 9.25 -0.85
N GLN A 68 -0.86 9.04 -0.59
CA GLN A 68 -1.92 9.11 -1.58
C GLN A 68 -2.85 10.27 -1.24
N SER A 69 -3.31 10.99 -2.24
CA SER A 69 -4.30 12.05 -2.07
C SER A 69 -5.60 11.66 -2.76
N PRO A 70 -6.73 11.73 -2.04
CA PRO A 70 -8.04 11.54 -2.66
C PRO A 70 -8.20 12.53 -3.81
N THR A 71 -8.66 12.03 -4.96
CA THR A 71 -8.96 12.88 -6.13
C THR A 71 -10.35 13.48 -6.05
N GLU A 72 -11.22 12.92 -5.22
CA GLU A 72 -12.61 13.31 -5.05
C GLU A 72 -13.08 13.07 -3.61
N ASP A 73 -14.04 13.88 -3.13
CA ASP A 73 -14.75 13.62 -1.88
C ASP A 73 -15.70 12.44 -2.07
N ARG A 74 -15.38 11.29 -1.50
CA ARG A 74 -16.15 10.05 -1.64
C ARG A 74 -16.94 9.77 -0.37
N TYR A 75 -18.26 9.80 -0.47
CA TYR A 75 -19.17 9.42 0.62
C TYR A 75 -19.53 7.92 0.61
N LEU A 76 -19.35 7.26 -0.52
CA LEU A 76 -19.67 5.84 -0.71
C LEU A 76 -18.50 5.15 -1.42
N MET A 77 -18.17 3.94 -0.98
CA MET A 77 -17.15 3.10 -1.62
C MET A 77 -17.80 1.83 -2.17
N ARG A 78 -17.52 1.54 -3.44
CA ARG A 78 -17.96 0.32 -4.10
C ARG A 78 -17.04 -0.85 -3.73
N ARG A 79 -17.55 -2.07 -3.87
CA ARG A 79 -16.76 -3.30 -3.66
C ARG A 79 -15.45 -3.29 -4.45
N SER A 80 -15.47 -2.83 -5.72
CA SER A 80 -14.27 -2.73 -6.56
C SER A 80 -13.21 -1.79 -6.00
N GLU A 81 -13.61 -0.68 -5.39
CA GLU A 81 -12.71 0.28 -4.76
C GLU A 81 -12.06 -0.29 -3.49
N LEU A 82 -12.85 -1.04 -2.69
CA LEU A 82 -12.34 -1.72 -1.50
C LEU A 82 -11.37 -2.85 -1.87
N LEU A 83 -11.61 -3.58 -2.97
CA LEU A 83 -10.68 -4.59 -3.48
C LEU A 83 -9.36 -3.96 -3.97
N ASP A 84 -9.42 -2.85 -4.71
CA ASP A 84 -8.22 -2.12 -5.11
C ASP A 84 -7.44 -1.62 -3.89
N ARG A 85 -8.13 -1.19 -2.84
CA ARG A 85 -7.50 -0.78 -1.57
C ARG A 85 -6.84 -1.94 -0.84
N LEU A 86 -7.44 -3.15 -0.84
CA LEU A 86 -6.79 -4.36 -0.33
C LEU A 86 -5.50 -4.66 -1.09
N ASP A 87 -5.55 -4.54 -2.42
CA ASP A 87 -4.38 -4.77 -3.27
C ASP A 87 -3.24 -3.81 -2.92
N VAL A 88 -3.54 -2.52 -2.72
CA VAL A 88 -2.53 -1.52 -2.31
C VAL A 88 -1.96 -1.85 -0.93
N LEU A 89 -2.80 -2.19 0.05
CA LEU A 89 -2.34 -2.52 1.41
C LEU A 89 -1.40 -3.74 1.45
N LEU A 90 -1.61 -4.74 0.60
CA LEU A 90 -0.76 -5.94 0.56
C LEU A 90 0.51 -5.77 -0.28
N ALA A 91 0.61 -4.68 -1.05
CA ALA A 91 1.63 -4.53 -2.09
C ALA A 91 3.06 -4.49 -1.56
N GLY A 92 3.32 -3.79 -0.45
CA GLY A 92 4.64 -3.73 0.16
C GLY A 92 5.13 -5.12 0.59
N ARG A 93 4.30 -5.85 1.30
CA ARG A 93 4.58 -7.22 1.76
C ARG A 93 4.85 -8.20 0.61
N VAL A 94 4.04 -8.11 -0.45
CA VAL A 94 4.18 -8.97 -1.64
C VAL A 94 5.44 -8.59 -2.43
N ALA A 95 5.80 -7.30 -2.49
CA ALA A 95 7.03 -6.85 -3.11
C ALA A 95 8.28 -7.40 -2.39
N GLU A 96 8.33 -7.36 -1.06
CA GLU A 96 9.39 -7.97 -0.25
C GLU A 96 9.54 -9.45 -0.61
N GLN A 97 8.46 -10.22 -0.53
CA GLN A 97 8.48 -11.66 -0.80
C GLN A 97 8.91 -11.99 -2.23
N LEU A 98 8.48 -11.19 -3.21
CA LEU A 98 8.82 -11.40 -4.62
C LEU A 98 10.29 -11.12 -4.92
N VAL A 99 10.90 -10.16 -4.22
CA VAL A 99 12.26 -9.68 -4.51
C VAL A 99 13.31 -10.40 -3.67
N PHE A 100 13.02 -10.62 -2.40
CA PHE A 100 14.00 -11.16 -1.44
C PHE A 100 13.75 -12.62 -1.08
N GLU A 101 12.63 -13.20 -1.51
CA GLU A 101 12.15 -14.52 -1.07
C GLU A 101 12.00 -14.61 0.46
N ASP A 102 11.97 -13.45 1.11
CA ASP A 102 11.91 -13.23 2.54
C ASP A 102 10.97 -12.05 2.85
N VAL A 103 10.70 -11.80 4.12
CA VAL A 103 9.70 -10.85 4.57
C VAL A 103 10.10 -10.20 5.88
N SER A 104 9.74 -8.93 6.03
CA SER A 104 10.03 -8.16 7.24
C SER A 104 8.80 -7.98 8.14
N THR A 105 9.03 -7.48 9.35
CA THR A 105 7.96 -7.05 10.26
C THR A 105 7.34 -5.70 9.87
N GLY A 106 7.91 -5.01 8.87
CA GLY A 106 7.47 -3.68 8.46
C GLY A 106 6.04 -3.60 7.96
N ALA A 107 5.51 -4.72 7.44
CA ALA A 107 4.15 -4.81 6.93
C ALA A 107 3.05 -5.02 7.99
N GLU A 108 3.35 -4.99 9.30
CA GLU A 108 2.40 -5.29 10.38
C GLU A 108 1.13 -4.43 10.28
N ASN A 109 1.29 -3.12 10.17
CA ASN A 109 0.17 -2.18 10.09
C ASN A 109 -0.68 -2.41 8.82
N ASP A 110 -0.05 -2.64 7.69
CA ASP A 110 -0.73 -2.87 6.42
C ASP A 110 -1.53 -4.17 6.45
N LEU A 111 -0.97 -5.23 7.00
CA LEU A 111 -1.66 -6.51 7.19
C LEU A 111 -2.85 -6.38 8.13
N GLN A 112 -2.72 -5.62 9.23
CA GLN A 112 -3.83 -5.36 10.13
C GLN A 112 -4.94 -4.61 9.41
N ARG A 113 -4.63 -3.50 8.75
CA ARG A 113 -5.60 -2.69 8.00
C ARG A 113 -6.27 -3.49 6.87
N ALA A 114 -5.52 -4.33 6.16
CA ALA A 114 -6.07 -5.19 5.12
C ALA A 114 -7.05 -6.22 5.73
N THR A 115 -6.69 -6.83 6.86
CA THR A 115 -7.56 -7.79 7.56
C THR A 115 -8.83 -7.12 8.07
N ASP A 116 -8.73 -5.95 8.68
CA ASP A 116 -9.87 -5.19 9.18
C ASP A 116 -10.80 -4.78 8.02
N LEU A 117 -10.23 -4.31 6.90
CA LEU A 117 -10.99 -3.96 5.71
C LEU A 117 -11.74 -5.18 5.12
N ALA A 118 -11.05 -6.31 4.95
CA ALA A 118 -11.67 -7.54 4.46
C ALA A 118 -12.79 -8.02 5.40
N ARG A 119 -12.55 -7.94 6.71
CA ARG A 119 -13.56 -8.28 7.74
C ARG A 119 -14.79 -7.37 7.65
N HIS A 120 -14.61 -6.05 7.53
CA HIS A 120 -15.71 -5.11 7.34
C HIS A 120 -16.50 -5.38 6.06
N MET A 121 -15.83 -5.72 4.96
CA MET A 121 -16.50 -6.09 3.71
C MET A 121 -17.44 -7.28 3.89
N VAL A 122 -16.99 -8.25 4.68
CA VAL A 122 -17.75 -9.50 4.93
C VAL A 122 -18.86 -9.28 5.97
N THR A 123 -18.54 -8.64 7.11
CA THR A 123 -19.42 -8.61 8.28
C THR A 123 -20.36 -7.40 8.33
N HIS A 124 -19.97 -6.25 7.72
CA HIS A 124 -20.74 -5.01 7.78
C HIS A 124 -21.45 -4.67 6.49
N TYR A 125 -20.78 -4.88 5.35
CA TYR A 125 -21.26 -4.39 4.06
C TYR A 125 -22.00 -5.46 3.25
N GLY A 126 -22.07 -6.73 3.74
CA GLY A 126 -22.72 -7.81 3.01
C GLY A 126 -22.08 -8.08 1.63
N MET A 127 -20.76 -7.87 1.50
CA MET A 127 -20.03 -8.00 0.23
C MET A 127 -19.43 -9.40 0.01
N SER A 128 -19.91 -10.41 0.75
CA SER A 128 -19.58 -11.83 0.55
C SER A 128 -20.76 -12.56 -0.07
N GLU A 129 -20.52 -13.27 -1.17
CA GLU A 129 -21.55 -14.09 -1.81
C GLU A 129 -21.92 -15.30 -0.94
N ALA A 130 -20.95 -15.87 -0.24
CA ALA A 130 -21.17 -17.06 0.61
C ALA A 130 -22.00 -16.78 1.87
N LEU A 131 -21.91 -15.54 2.39
CA LEU A 131 -22.60 -15.12 3.60
C LEU A 131 -23.88 -14.31 3.33
N GLY A 132 -24.05 -13.82 2.09
CA GLY A 132 -25.22 -13.09 1.65
C GLY A 132 -25.33 -11.67 2.24
N LEU A 133 -26.56 -11.12 2.16
CA LEU A 133 -26.88 -9.74 2.57
C LEU A 133 -27.22 -9.67 4.07
N VAL A 134 -26.30 -10.06 4.93
CA VAL A 134 -26.47 -10.10 6.38
C VAL A 134 -25.34 -9.33 7.04
N THR A 135 -25.65 -8.61 8.12
CA THR A 135 -24.63 -8.01 9.00
C THR A 135 -24.40 -8.93 10.20
N TYR A 136 -23.14 -9.18 10.49
CA TYR A 136 -22.70 -10.07 11.58
C TYR A 136 -22.05 -9.30 12.73
N ASP A 137 -22.25 -7.99 12.78
CA ASP A 137 -21.63 -7.16 13.78
C ASP A 137 -22.39 -7.18 15.10
N ALA A 138 -21.66 -7.26 16.21
CA ALA A 138 -22.23 -7.02 17.50
C ALA A 138 -22.59 -5.53 17.61
N ARG A 139 -23.85 -5.21 17.93
CA ARG A 139 -24.22 -3.83 18.23
C ARG A 139 -23.36 -3.34 19.38
N PRO A 140 -22.75 -2.13 19.29
CA PRO A 140 -22.01 -1.59 20.42
C PRO A 140 -22.94 -1.55 21.65
N ALA A 141 -22.47 -2.09 22.77
CA ALA A 141 -23.21 -2.01 24.02
C ALA A 141 -23.52 -0.56 24.33
N PRO A 142 -24.75 -0.25 24.85
CA PRO A 142 -25.07 1.12 25.22
C PRO A 142 -24.04 1.64 26.25
N LEU A 143 -23.40 2.75 25.94
CA LEU A 143 -22.33 3.41 26.72
C LEU A 143 -22.72 3.81 28.16
N PHE A 144 -23.96 3.54 28.59
CA PHE A 144 -24.50 4.01 29.86
C PHE A 144 -24.39 3.01 31.03
N LEU A 145 -23.82 1.85 30.83
CA LEU A 145 -23.59 0.88 31.91
C LEU A 145 -22.08 0.76 32.18
N ASN A 146 -21.56 1.61 33.07
CA ASN A 146 -20.22 1.50 33.64
C ASN A 146 -20.13 0.25 34.57
N GLY A 147 -20.14 -0.95 33.99
CA GLY A 147 -19.82 -2.20 34.65
C GLY A 147 -18.68 -2.90 33.93
N PRO A 148 -18.01 -3.90 34.57
CA PRO A 148 -17.06 -4.74 33.85
C PRO A 148 -17.81 -5.36 32.66
N THR A 149 -17.45 -4.95 31.45
CA THR A 149 -18.02 -5.49 30.22
C THR A 149 -17.63 -6.96 30.10
N LEU A 150 -18.59 -7.84 30.42
CA LEU A 150 -18.47 -9.22 30.00
C LEU A 150 -18.38 -9.25 28.48
N PRO A 151 -17.53 -10.10 27.89
CA PRO A 151 -17.48 -10.27 26.45
C PRO A 151 -18.91 -10.52 25.96
N GLU A 152 -19.42 -9.64 25.08
CA GLU A 152 -20.75 -9.87 24.52
C GLU A 152 -20.74 -11.20 23.77
N PRO A 153 -21.73 -12.07 24.00
CA PRO A 153 -21.84 -13.32 23.27
C PRO A 153 -21.99 -13.00 21.78
N ARG A 154 -21.21 -13.67 20.96
CA ARG A 154 -21.35 -13.59 19.49
C ARG A 154 -22.81 -13.83 19.11
N THR A 155 -23.35 -13.00 18.24
CA THR A 155 -24.76 -13.09 17.79
C THR A 155 -24.97 -14.17 16.73
N PHE A 156 -23.93 -14.92 16.36
CA PHE A 156 -23.93 -15.93 15.31
C PHE A 156 -23.21 -17.23 15.75
N SER A 157 -23.52 -18.33 15.07
CA SER A 157 -22.98 -19.66 15.35
C SER A 157 -21.48 -19.79 15.06
N GLU A 158 -20.80 -20.78 15.64
CA GLU A 158 -19.39 -21.10 15.32
C GLU A 158 -19.21 -21.41 13.84
N ARG A 159 -20.16 -22.08 13.19
CA ARG A 159 -20.14 -22.34 11.74
C ARG A 159 -20.13 -21.04 10.93
N THR A 160 -20.86 -20.03 11.36
CA THR A 160 -20.86 -18.70 10.74
C THR A 160 -19.51 -18.01 10.97
N ALA A 161 -18.93 -18.13 12.17
CA ALA A 161 -17.60 -17.60 12.46
C ALA A 161 -16.53 -18.22 11.54
N GLU A 162 -16.53 -19.53 11.37
CA GLU A 162 -15.63 -20.23 10.43
C GLU A 162 -15.82 -19.74 8.98
N ALA A 163 -17.07 -19.54 8.57
CA ALA A 163 -17.37 -19.03 7.23
C ALA A 163 -16.89 -17.59 7.04
N ILE A 164 -17.02 -16.72 8.06
CA ILE A 164 -16.47 -15.35 8.04
C ILE A 164 -14.95 -15.39 7.90
N ASP A 165 -14.26 -16.19 8.71
CA ASP A 165 -12.80 -16.32 8.66
C ASP A 165 -12.32 -16.90 7.32
N GLY A 166 -13.08 -17.83 6.72
CA GLY A 166 -12.84 -18.37 5.40
C GLY A 166 -12.93 -17.30 4.30
N GLU A 167 -13.99 -16.48 4.34
CA GLU A 167 -14.20 -15.41 3.37
C GLU A 167 -13.16 -14.27 3.49
N VAL A 168 -12.80 -13.89 4.71
CA VAL A 168 -11.72 -12.91 4.95
C VAL A 168 -10.40 -13.42 4.35
N ARG A 169 -10.05 -14.67 4.63
CA ARG A 169 -8.85 -15.30 4.06
C ARG A 169 -8.89 -15.32 2.54
N ARG A 170 -10.02 -15.73 1.95
CA ARG A 170 -10.20 -15.77 0.51
C ARG A 170 -9.97 -14.41 -0.14
N LEU A 171 -10.55 -13.32 0.41
CA LEU A 171 -10.36 -11.96 -0.10
C LEU A 171 -8.89 -11.53 -0.07
N LEU A 172 -8.18 -11.84 1.01
CA LEU A 172 -6.76 -11.51 1.17
C LEU A 172 -5.88 -12.34 0.23
N ASP A 173 -6.16 -13.65 0.05
CA ASP A 173 -5.43 -14.52 -0.87
C ASP A 173 -5.62 -14.09 -2.32
N GLU A 174 -6.85 -13.78 -2.73
CA GLU A 174 -7.15 -13.26 -4.06
C GLU A 174 -6.46 -11.91 -4.31
N ALA A 175 -6.43 -11.02 -3.31
CA ALA A 175 -5.72 -9.75 -3.41
C ALA A 175 -4.20 -9.97 -3.56
N ARG A 176 -3.60 -10.86 -2.74
CA ARG A 176 -2.19 -11.25 -2.87
C ARG A 176 -1.86 -11.75 -4.28
N ASP A 177 -2.71 -12.61 -4.84
CA ASP A 177 -2.47 -13.19 -6.16
C ASP A 177 -2.55 -12.13 -7.27
N ARG A 178 -3.52 -11.22 -7.21
CA ARG A 178 -3.62 -10.07 -8.13
C ARG A 178 -2.40 -9.15 -8.02
N VAL A 179 -1.94 -8.85 -6.81
CA VAL A 179 -0.76 -8.02 -6.54
C VAL A 179 0.49 -8.71 -7.06
N THR A 180 0.66 -10.00 -6.77
CA THR A 180 1.80 -10.80 -7.26
C THR A 180 1.89 -10.75 -8.78
N GLN A 181 0.76 -10.94 -9.48
CA GLN A 181 0.71 -10.86 -10.93
C GLN A 181 1.07 -9.45 -11.43
N THR A 182 0.56 -8.41 -10.79
CA THR A 182 0.83 -7.00 -11.14
C THR A 182 2.32 -6.69 -11.00
N LEU A 183 2.94 -7.05 -9.86
CA LEU A 183 4.35 -6.80 -9.59
C LEU A 183 5.28 -7.61 -10.50
N ARG A 184 4.93 -8.87 -10.81
CA ARG A 184 5.69 -9.70 -11.78
C ARG A 184 5.67 -9.09 -13.18
N THR A 185 4.51 -8.69 -13.66
CA THR A 185 4.37 -8.07 -14.98
C THR A 185 5.13 -6.75 -15.10
N ASN A 186 5.20 -5.98 -14.01
CA ASN A 186 5.86 -4.68 -13.97
C ASN A 186 7.17 -4.70 -13.18
N ARG A 187 7.88 -5.85 -13.17
CA ARG A 187 9.11 -6.05 -12.38
C ARG A 187 10.16 -4.98 -12.66
N GLY A 188 10.38 -4.63 -13.92
CA GLY A 188 11.35 -3.59 -14.29
C GLY A 188 11.01 -2.21 -13.74
N THR A 189 9.71 -1.87 -13.67
CA THR A 189 9.24 -0.61 -13.06
C THR A 189 9.44 -0.63 -11.54
N LEU A 190 9.13 -1.76 -10.88
CA LEU A 190 9.38 -1.94 -9.45
C LEU A 190 10.85 -1.74 -9.09
N GLU A 191 11.76 -2.37 -9.84
CA GLU A 191 13.21 -2.27 -9.64
C GLU A 191 13.72 -0.84 -9.89
N ALA A 192 13.24 -0.18 -10.94
CA ALA A 192 13.60 1.20 -11.25
C ALA A 192 13.12 2.19 -10.17
N LEU A 193 11.90 2.00 -9.65
CA LEU A 193 11.36 2.85 -8.58
C LEU A 193 12.11 2.62 -7.26
N ALA A 194 12.41 1.38 -6.90
CA ALA A 194 13.20 1.07 -5.71
C ALA A 194 14.63 1.65 -5.82
N ALA A 195 15.27 1.57 -6.98
CA ALA A 195 16.57 2.17 -7.22
C ALA A 195 16.53 3.70 -7.08
N LEU A 196 15.50 4.36 -7.63
CA LEU A 196 15.29 5.80 -7.52
C LEU A 196 15.08 6.22 -6.05
N LEU A 197 14.31 5.45 -5.27
CA LEU A 197 14.12 5.68 -3.83
C LEU A 197 15.43 5.51 -3.05
N LEU A 198 16.27 4.53 -3.39
CA LEU A 198 17.57 4.34 -2.75
C LEU A 198 18.55 5.49 -3.06
N GLU A 199 18.42 6.12 -4.23
CA GLU A 199 19.24 7.27 -4.63
C GLU A 199 18.74 8.59 -4.03
N LYS A 200 17.46 8.89 -4.16
CA LYS A 200 16.85 10.18 -3.83
C LYS A 200 16.20 10.25 -2.45
N GLU A 201 15.92 9.11 -1.81
CA GLU A 201 15.17 8.94 -0.55
C GLU A 201 13.71 9.41 -0.60
N VAL A 202 13.39 10.35 -1.47
CA VAL A 202 12.05 10.89 -1.72
C VAL A 202 11.82 10.97 -3.21
N VAL A 203 10.68 10.46 -3.66
CA VAL A 203 10.19 10.52 -5.04
C VAL A 203 8.86 11.27 -5.03
N ASP A 204 8.83 12.41 -5.69
CA ASP A 204 7.61 13.19 -5.87
C ASP A 204 6.78 12.72 -7.08
N ARG A 205 5.64 13.34 -7.29
CA ARG A 205 4.74 13.00 -8.39
C ARG A 205 5.42 13.14 -9.76
N THR A 206 6.19 14.19 -9.97
CA THR A 206 6.84 14.48 -11.26
C THR A 206 7.86 13.40 -11.62
N MET A 207 8.67 12.99 -10.63
CA MET A 207 9.65 11.90 -10.79
C MET A 207 8.95 10.58 -11.06
N LEU A 208 7.84 10.31 -10.34
CA LEU A 208 7.06 9.08 -10.52
C LEU A 208 6.43 9.01 -11.91
N ASP A 209 5.82 10.10 -12.39
CA ASP A 209 5.26 10.18 -13.74
C ASP A 209 6.32 9.93 -14.82
N GLY A 210 7.49 10.55 -14.67
CA GLY A 210 8.62 10.36 -15.58
C GLY A 210 9.10 8.91 -15.63
N LEU A 211 9.21 8.26 -14.46
CA LEU A 211 9.62 6.86 -14.36
C LEU A 211 8.57 5.92 -14.97
N MET A 212 7.28 6.13 -14.68
CA MET A 212 6.19 5.33 -15.23
C MET A 212 6.14 5.43 -16.75
N ALA A 213 6.29 6.64 -17.32
CA ALA A 213 6.34 6.85 -18.76
C ALA A 213 7.55 6.14 -19.41
N ALA A 214 8.74 6.25 -18.80
CA ALA A 214 9.96 5.61 -19.29
C ALA A 214 9.90 4.08 -19.26
N THR A 215 9.23 3.50 -18.26
CA THR A 215 9.11 2.04 -18.10
C THR A 215 7.95 1.46 -18.90
N ALA A 216 6.93 2.24 -19.24
CA ALA A 216 5.83 1.83 -20.11
C ALA A 216 6.22 1.80 -21.61
N ALA A 217 7.29 2.51 -22.01
CA ALA A 217 7.77 2.52 -23.39
C ALA A 217 8.29 1.13 -23.82
N PRO A 218 7.96 0.64 -25.03
CA PRO A 218 8.45 -0.64 -25.52
C PRO A 218 9.99 -0.68 -25.53
N ALA A 219 10.56 -1.84 -25.23
CA ALA A 219 12.01 -2.03 -25.04
C ALA A 219 12.89 -1.49 -26.18
N GLN A 220 12.36 -1.37 -27.38
CA GLN A 220 13.06 -0.84 -28.54
C GLN A 220 13.36 0.68 -28.45
N LEU A 221 12.60 1.45 -27.67
CA LEU A 221 12.83 2.89 -27.46
C LEU A 221 13.79 3.19 -26.28
N ARG A 222 14.02 2.21 -25.40
CA ARG A 222 14.90 2.40 -24.22
C ARG A 222 16.39 2.46 -24.60
N VAL A 223 16.79 1.84 -25.71
CA VAL A 223 18.19 1.82 -26.17
C VAL A 223 18.59 3.16 -26.84
N ALA A 224 17.62 3.90 -27.42
CA ALA A 224 17.88 5.14 -28.11
C ALA A 224 18.10 6.35 -27.17
N ALA A 225 17.61 6.31 -25.93
CA ALA A 225 17.73 7.39 -24.96
C ALA A 225 19.09 7.45 -24.23
N VAL A 226 19.92 6.39 -24.33
CA VAL A 226 21.23 6.30 -23.67
C VAL A 226 22.40 6.70 -24.60
N ALA A 227 22.16 6.87 -25.90
CA ALA A 227 23.20 7.12 -26.91
C ALA A 227 23.05 8.52 -27.52
N LEU A 228 23.29 9.58 -26.74
CA LEU A 228 23.72 10.87 -27.29
C LEU A 228 25.22 11.02 -27.00
N PRO A 229 26.08 11.00 -28.01
CA PRO A 229 27.50 11.34 -27.83
C PRO A 229 27.64 12.82 -27.50
N PRO A 230 28.68 13.22 -26.75
CA PRO A 230 28.95 14.61 -26.49
C PRO A 230 29.27 15.30 -27.81
N GLY A 231 28.57 16.42 -28.09
CA GLY A 231 28.81 17.26 -29.23
C GLY A 231 30.25 17.75 -29.22
N ASP A 232 31.01 17.38 -30.25
CA ASP A 232 32.29 17.97 -30.57
C ASP A 232 32.09 19.48 -30.86
N GLY A 233 32.53 20.30 -29.91
CA GLY A 233 32.80 21.72 -30.15
C GLY A 233 34.09 21.82 -30.96
N GLY A 234 33.97 22.12 -32.23
CA GLY A 234 35.07 22.36 -33.11
C GLY A 234 35.01 23.76 -33.70
N SER A 235 35.98 24.60 -33.30
CA SER A 235 36.60 25.75 -34.00
C SER A 235 35.70 26.89 -34.45
#